data_550c74752174c21fee306faad71aad74
#
_entry.id   550c74752174c21fee306faad71aad74
#
_cell.length_a   1.000
_cell.length_b   1.000
_cell.length_c   1.000
_cell.angle_alpha   90.00
_cell.angle_beta   90.00
_cell.angle_gamma   90.00
#
_symmetry.space_group_name_H-M   'P 1'
#
loop_
_entity.id
_entity.type
_entity.pdbx_description
1 polymer ?
#
loop_
_entity_poly.entity_id
_entity_poly.type
_entity_poly.pdbx_seq_one_letter_code
_entity_poly.pdbx_strand_id
1 'polypeptide(L)'
;MIKGMDFELYTFKDLPKIPKKCPYLDIDLVVGCIGGVDNSPSVDRIDNKKGYVKGNVQIISRKANQIKNNATFEEFEMIYFKWKKQRR
;
A
#
# COMPACT_ATOMS: atom_id res chain seq x y z
N MET A 1 -4.57 -18.07 3.80
CA MET A 1 -4.47 -17.45 5.09
C MET A 1 -3.05 -16.98 5.36
N ILE A 2 -2.92 -15.89 6.03
CA ILE A 2 -1.61 -15.40 6.41
C ILE A 2 -0.97 -16.35 7.40
N LYS A 3 0.26 -16.63 7.18
CA LYS A 3 1.00 -17.41 8.14
C LYS A 3 1.04 -16.68 9.47
N GLY A 4 0.78 -17.40 10.52
CA GLY A 4 0.83 -16.79 11.83
C GLY A 4 2.13 -16.09 12.10
N MET A 5 3.21 -16.65 11.57
CA MET A 5 4.53 -16.10 11.84
C MET A 5 4.68 -14.68 11.32
N ASP A 6 4.01 -14.33 10.22
CA ASP A 6 4.09 -12.97 9.71
C ASP A 6 3.48 -11.99 10.69
N PHE A 7 2.39 -12.39 11.31
CA PHE A 7 1.76 -11.56 12.32
C PHE A 7 2.58 -11.49 13.59
N GLU A 8 3.20 -12.60 13.95
CA GLU A 8 3.98 -12.65 15.16
C GLU A 8 5.16 -11.70 15.12
N LEU A 9 5.71 -11.48 13.95
CA LEU A 9 6.84 -10.59 13.79
C LEU A 9 6.41 -9.14 13.71
N TYR A 10 5.13 -8.87 13.61
CA TYR A 10 4.61 -7.55 13.37
C TYR A 10 3.65 -7.18 14.49
N THR A 11 4.12 -6.42 15.45
CA THR A 11 3.30 -6.00 16.56
C THR A 11 2.77 -4.61 16.31
N PHE A 12 1.85 -4.21 17.16
CA PHE A 12 1.29 -2.88 17.10
C PHE A 12 2.36 -1.80 17.17
N LYS A 13 3.41 -2.06 17.94
CA LYS A 13 4.51 -1.11 18.08
C LYS A 13 5.32 -0.95 16.81
N ASP A 14 5.31 -1.97 15.98
CA ASP A 14 6.13 -1.96 14.78
C ASP A 14 5.44 -1.33 13.59
N LEU A 15 4.18 -0.96 13.74
CA LEU A 15 3.47 -0.28 12.67
C LEU A 15 4.10 1.08 12.40
N PRO A 16 4.33 1.42 11.16
CA PRO A 16 4.85 2.75 10.84
C PRO A 16 3.86 3.82 11.27
N LYS A 17 4.35 4.97 11.53
CA LYS A 17 3.48 6.10 11.78
C LYS A 17 2.71 6.43 10.51
N ILE A 18 1.49 6.90 10.69
CA ILE A 18 0.67 7.30 9.55
C ILE A 18 1.22 8.61 9.01
N PRO A 19 1.70 8.63 7.78
CA PRO A 19 2.19 9.87 7.21
C PRO A 19 1.06 10.84 6.94
N LYS A 20 1.39 12.08 6.75
CA LYS A 20 0.39 13.09 6.45
C LYS A 20 -0.18 12.88 5.06
N LYS A 21 0.66 12.47 4.12
CA LYS A 21 0.26 12.23 2.75
C LYS A 21 0.63 10.83 2.31
N CYS A 22 -0.14 10.31 1.38
CA CYS A 22 0.16 9.02 0.78
C CYS A 22 1.48 9.11 0.02
N PRO A 23 2.45 8.22 0.32
CA PRO A 23 3.74 8.28 -0.37
C PRO A 23 3.66 8.02 -1.88
N TYR A 24 2.59 7.39 -2.34
CA TYR A 24 2.45 7.11 -3.77
C TYR A 24 1.64 8.16 -4.52
N LEU A 25 0.52 8.56 -3.96
CA LEU A 25 -0.40 9.45 -4.67
C LEU A 25 -0.36 10.88 -4.18
N ASP A 26 0.35 11.12 -3.09
CA ASP A 26 0.54 12.46 -2.54
C ASP A 26 -0.75 13.14 -2.11
N ILE A 27 -1.78 12.35 -1.83
CA ILE A 27 -3.03 12.89 -1.28
C ILE A 27 -2.98 12.81 0.23
N ASP A 28 -3.69 13.71 0.88
CA ASP A 28 -3.75 13.73 2.34
C ASP A 28 -4.40 12.47 2.87
N LEU A 29 -3.80 11.89 3.90
CA LEU A 29 -4.39 10.75 4.57
C LEU A 29 -5.28 11.23 5.69
N VAL A 30 -6.51 10.73 5.73
CA VAL A 30 -7.50 11.14 6.71
C VAL A 30 -7.84 9.94 7.58
N VAL A 31 -7.61 10.10 8.87
CA VAL A 31 -7.85 9.05 9.85
C VAL A 31 -9.26 9.21 10.41
N GLY A 32 -9.90 8.08 10.72
CA GLY A 32 -11.17 8.10 11.39
C GLY A 32 -12.38 8.17 10.52
N CYS A 33 -12.21 8.04 9.21
CA CYS A 33 -13.36 8.00 8.30
C CYS A 33 -14.01 6.63 8.36
N ILE A 34 -15.31 6.64 8.48
CA ILE A 34 -16.08 5.41 8.48
C ILE A 34 -16.33 5.00 7.04
N GLY A 35 -16.20 3.71 6.76
CA GLY A 35 -16.52 3.19 5.45
C GLY A 35 -15.38 3.17 4.45
N GLY A 36 -14.22 3.62 4.86
CA GLY A 36 -13.04 3.48 4.01
C GLY A 36 -13.12 4.30 2.74
N VAL A 37 -12.80 5.56 2.84
CA VAL A 37 -12.74 6.44 1.66
C VAL A 37 -11.36 6.31 1.01
N ASP A 38 -11.25 6.89 -0.18
CA ASP A 38 -10.03 6.78 -1.00
C ASP A 38 -8.77 7.17 -0.25
N ASN A 39 -8.85 8.16 0.60
CA ASN A 39 -7.66 8.63 1.33
C ASN A 39 -7.57 8.13 2.75
N SER A 40 -8.26 7.05 3.08
CA SER A 40 -8.07 6.37 4.36
C SER A 40 -6.71 5.71 4.39
N PRO A 41 -6.05 5.67 5.56
CA PRO A 41 -4.79 4.94 5.67
C PRO A 41 -4.99 3.44 5.47
N SER A 42 -4.04 2.82 4.81
CA SER A 42 -4.10 1.39 4.54
C SER A 42 -2.69 0.82 4.63
N VAL A 43 -2.58 -0.38 5.16
CA VAL A 43 -1.28 -1.02 5.33
C VAL A 43 -0.91 -1.72 4.02
N ASP A 44 0.28 -1.47 3.56
CA ASP A 44 0.76 -2.00 2.30
C ASP A 44 2.08 -2.72 2.50
N ARG A 45 2.27 -3.81 1.77
CA ARG A 45 3.56 -4.49 1.72
C ARG A 45 4.35 -3.91 0.56
N ILE A 46 5.57 -3.50 0.84
CA ILE A 46 6.43 -2.93 -0.20
C ILE A 46 6.74 -3.99 -1.24
N ASP A 47 7.09 -5.17 -0.78
CA ASP A 47 7.33 -6.34 -1.64
C ASP A 47 6.22 -7.35 -1.37
N ASN A 48 5.38 -7.59 -2.37
CA ASN A 48 4.26 -8.51 -2.20
C ASN A 48 4.68 -9.95 -1.96
N LYS A 49 5.92 -10.27 -2.26
CA LYS A 49 6.44 -11.62 -2.04
C LYS A 49 6.82 -11.85 -0.60
N LYS A 50 6.94 -10.79 0.18
CA LYS A 50 7.26 -10.88 1.59
C LYS A 50 6.02 -10.59 2.40
N GLY A 51 6.02 -11.01 3.65
CA GLY A 51 4.88 -10.81 4.51
C GLY A 51 4.87 -9.45 5.17
N TYR A 52 3.99 -9.32 6.14
CA TYR A 52 3.88 -8.10 6.94
C TYR A 52 4.94 -8.13 8.01
N VAL A 53 6.17 -7.88 7.61
CA VAL A 53 7.29 -7.91 8.52
C VAL A 53 7.94 -6.53 8.54
N LYS A 54 8.66 -6.29 9.62
CA LYS A 54 9.33 -5.02 9.80
C LYS A 54 10.22 -4.71 8.61
N GLY A 55 10.12 -3.50 8.12
CA GLY A 55 10.89 -3.08 6.96
C GLY A 55 10.19 -3.31 5.63
N ASN A 56 9.10 -4.08 5.63
CA ASN A 56 8.36 -4.35 4.40
C ASN A 56 6.96 -3.75 4.42
N VAL A 57 6.68 -2.87 5.36
CA VAL A 57 5.33 -2.36 5.57
C VAL A 57 5.35 -0.85 5.52
N GLN A 58 4.34 -0.28 4.92
CA GLN A 58 4.18 1.17 4.90
C GLN A 58 2.70 1.50 4.93
N ILE A 59 2.40 2.75 5.25
CA ILE A 59 1.02 3.22 5.25
C ILE A 59 0.81 4.06 4.00
N ILE A 60 -0.15 3.67 3.19
CA ILE A 60 -0.50 4.37 1.97
C ILE A 60 -2.00 4.63 1.97
N SER A 61 -2.49 5.33 0.97
CA SER A 61 -3.92 5.55 0.88
C SER A 61 -4.62 4.28 0.42
N ARG A 62 -5.88 4.15 0.81
CA ARG A 62 -6.71 3.05 0.35
C ARG A 62 -6.76 3.00 -1.17
N LYS A 63 -6.83 4.17 -1.81
CA LYS A 63 -6.83 4.24 -3.26
C LYS A 63 -5.55 3.66 -3.85
N ALA A 64 -4.39 4.06 -3.31
CA ALA A 64 -3.13 3.53 -3.80
C ALA A 64 -3.06 2.02 -3.60
N ASN A 65 -3.57 1.55 -2.46
CA ASN A 65 -3.56 0.13 -2.18
C ASN A 65 -4.45 -0.64 -3.15
N GLN A 66 -5.59 -0.08 -3.50
CA GLN A 66 -6.46 -0.70 -4.50
C GLN A 66 -5.80 -0.76 -5.87
N ILE A 67 -5.09 0.30 -6.23
CA ILE A 67 -4.38 0.32 -7.51
C ILE A 67 -3.27 -0.72 -7.52
N LYS A 68 -2.49 -0.80 -6.45
CA LYS A 68 -1.43 -1.80 -6.36
C LYS A 68 -1.98 -3.22 -6.31
N ASN A 69 -2.94 -3.42 -5.42
CA ASN A 69 -3.55 -4.72 -5.21
C ASN A 69 -2.49 -5.83 -5.25
N ASN A 70 -2.63 -6.80 -6.15
CA ASN A 70 -1.69 -7.91 -6.27
C ASN A 70 -0.73 -7.75 -7.43
N ALA A 71 -0.67 -6.59 -8.02
CA ALA A 71 0.18 -6.37 -9.18
C ALA A 71 1.65 -6.47 -8.79
N THR A 72 2.44 -7.07 -9.66
CA THR A 72 3.87 -7.02 -9.51
C THR A 72 4.39 -5.69 -10.04
N PHE A 73 5.60 -5.35 -9.64
CA PHE A 73 6.22 -4.15 -10.14
C PHE A 73 6.30 -4.18 -11.67
N GLU A 74 6.66 -5.33 -12.21
CA GLU A 74 6.80 -5.49 -13.66
C GLU A 74 5.48 -5.32 -14.38
N GLU A 75 4.41 -5.83 -13.80
CA GLU A 75 3.09 -5.65 -14.40
C GLU A 75 2.70 -4.19 -14.41
N PHE A 76 2.96 -3.50 -13.34
CA PHE A 76 2.67 -2.07 -13.23
C PHE A 76 3.46 -1.28 -14.26
N GLU A 77 4.73 -1.61 -14.40
CA GLU A 77 5.59 -0.93 -15.35
C GLU A 77 5.08 -1.13 -16.77
N MET A 78 4.70 -2.36 -17.10
CA MET A 78 4.17 -2.66 -18.42
C MET A 78 2.90 -1.87 -18.71
N ILE A 79 1.99 -1.85 -17.76
CA ILE A 79 0.75 -1.08 -17.92
C ILE A 79 1.06 0.40 -18.08
N TYR A 80 1.96 0.90 -17.27
CA TYR A 80 2.31 2.31 -17.32
C TYR A 80 2.84 2.71 -18.69
N PHE A 81 3.79 1.95 -19.21
CA PHE A 81 4.42 2.31 -20.48
C PHE A 81 3.44 2.19 -21.64
N LYS A 82 2.63 1.16 -21.65
CA LYS A 82 1.66 0.99 -22.74
C LYS A 82 0.55 2.01 -22.69
N TRP A 83 0.09 2.30 -21.50
CA TRP A 83 -0.94 3.31 -21.31
C TRP A 83 -0.42 4.68 -21.69
N LYS A 84 0.79 4.98 -21.28
CA LYS A 84 1.41 6.26 -21.60
C LYS A 84 1.49 6.47 -23.10
N LYS A 85 1.79 5.41 -23.86
CA LYS A 85 1.84 5.50 -25.32
C LYS A 85 0.49 5.82 -25.93
N GLN A 86 -0.58 5.33 -25.33
CA GLN A 86 -1.93 5.55 -25.85
C GLN A 86 -2.45 6.94 -25.55
N ARG A 87 -1.90 7.58 -24.55
CA ARG A 87 -2.30 8.94 -24.21
C ARG A 87 -1.73 9.91 -25.22
N ARG A 88 -2.49 10.92 -25.49
CA ARG A 88 -2.08 11.96 -26.44
C ARG A 88 -2.02 13.30 -25.79
#